data_a022ce7f0602d8d4bd75a464544105e7
#
_entry.id   a022ce7f0602d8d4bd75a464544105e7
#
_cell.length_a   1.000
_cell.length_b   1.000
_cell.length_c   1.000
_cell.angle_alpha   90.00
_cell.angle_beta   90.00
_cell.angle_gamma   90.00
#
_symmetry.space_group_name_H-M   'P 1'
#
loop_
_entity.id
_entity.type
_entity.pdbx_description
1 polymer ?
#
loop_
_entity_poly.entity_id
_entity_poly.type
_entity_poly.pdbx_seq_one_letter_code
_entity_poly.pdbx_strand_id
1 'polypeptide(L)'
;MVYMTFNSSCSYAGVANMLAQYHLTTDDRTIAMNMKLPYLFAYEDGIYMAGPMLQSADWFNLYLNPIGFHMVETTVSAERVVDYLKCQKTAMLGLKLEQNGKHAVVYIGKQNGQLLFLNNKWEQDPAPEQIAFTETELLKQVEHTITIATLEQVIPRKVDFSDRLRESVSVIRQNISEIQKTCNKEETVGALRSKLNTLFRPLLLDGITMLGLLGETELMQQFTAIQRDFLAALQQDVNTVITLGDHFSTKELAAAADGYIQLIMRELSGATLGG
;
A
#
# COMPACT_ATOMS: atom_id res chain seq x y z
N MET A 1 -1.48 20.18 5.69
CA MET A 1 -0.85 18.91 5.33
C MET A 1 -1.78 17.78 5.77
N VAL A 2 -1.85 16.68 5.01
CA VAL A 2 -2.56 15.45 5.39
C VAL A 2 -1.55 14.47 5.97
N TYR A 3 -1.88 13.89 7.14
CA TYR A 3 -1.06 12.90 7.82
C TYR A 3 -1.51 11.48 7.48
N MET A 4 -0.62 10.52 7.71
CA MET A 4 -0.96 9.10 7.65
C MET A 4 -1.91 8.74 8.80
N THR A 5 -2.95 7.95 8.52
CA THR A 5 -3.91 7.46 9.53
C THR A 5 -3.90 5.94 9.68
N PHE A 6 -3.25 5.22 8.78
CA PHE A 6 -3.05 3.78 8.87
C PHE A 6 -1.65 3.36 8.38
N ASN A 7 -1.22 2.17 8.79
CA ASN A 7 0.13 1.67 8.50
C ASN A 7 0.44 1.67 7.01
N SER A 8 1.65 2.12 6.65
CA SER A 8 2.16 2.19 5.28
C SER A 8 1.35 3.07 4.32
N SER A 9 0.51 4.00 4.83
CA SER A 9 -0.32 4.88 4.00
C SER A 9 0.39 6.14 3.47
N CYS A 10 1.73 6.19 3.49
CA CYS A 10 2.48 7.38 3.05
C CYS A 10 2.14 7.80 1.59
N SER A 11 1.93 6.85 0.68
CA SER A 11 1.52 7.16 -0.69
C SER A 11 0.07 7.67 -0.76
N TYR A 12 -0.83 7.18 0.10
CA TYR A 12 -2.23 7.62 0.19
C TYR A 12 -2.32 9.04 0.76
N ALA A 13 -1.59 9.33 1.84
CA ALA A 13 -1.43 10.69 2.37
C ALA A 13 -0.77 11.59 1.31
N GLY A 14 0.16 11.06 0.53
CA GLY A 14 0.79 11.74 -0.59
C GLY A 14 -0.21 12.17 -1.66
N VAL A 15 -1.09 11.26 -2.09
CA VAL A 15 -2.15 11.59 -3.05
C VAL A 15 -3.07 12.68 -2.50
N ALA A 16 -3.46 12.61 -1.23
CA ALA A 16 -4.27 13.64 -0.59
C ALA A 16 -3.53 15.01 -0.56
N ASN A 17 -2.24 15.00 -0.24
CA ASN A 17 -1.40 16.20 -0.26
C ASN A 17 -1.20 16.77 -1.68
N MET A 18 -1.12 15.92 -2.72
CA MET A 18 -1.10 16.37 -4.11
C MET A 18 -2.44 17.02 -4.51
N LEU A 19 -3.58 16.41 -4.16
CA LEU A 19 -4.92 16.95 -4.42
C LEU A 19 -5.16 18.29 -3.72
N ALA A 20 -4.57 18.48 -2.52
CA ALA A 20 -4.62 19.76 -1.80
C ALA A 20 -3.98 20.92 -2.61
N GLN A 21 -2.98 20.65 -3.47
CA GLN A 21 -2.39 21.63 -4.40
C GLN A 21 -3.39 22.07 -5.50
N TYR A 22 -4.46 21.30 -5.70
CA TYR A 22 -5.59 21.62 -6.59
C TYR A 22 -6.83 22.08 -5.82
N HIS A 23 -6.68 22.46 -4.53
CA HIS A 23 -7.74 22.92 -3.63
C HIS A 23 -8.82 21.87 -3.35
N LEU A 24 -8.48 20.58 -3.46
CA LEU A 24 -9.34 19.49 -3.05
C LEU A 24 -8.92 18.95 -1.68
N THR A 25 -9.86 18.94 -0.75
CA THR A 25 -9.64 18.43 0.61
C THR A 25 -10.09 16.99 0.71
N THR A 26 -9.16 16.10 1.05
CA THR A 26 -9.39 14.67 1.29
C THR A 26 -8.31 14.16 2.24
N ASP A 27 -8.40 12.91 2.69
CA ASP A 27 -7.41 12.23 3.50
C ASP A 27 -7.13 10.82 2.97
N ASP A 28 -6.11 10.15 3.52
CA ASP A 28 -5.67 8.82 3.12
C ASP A 28 -6.76 7.77 3.34
N ARG A 29 -7.54 7.87 4.43
CA ARG A 29 -8.65 6.96 4.73
C ARG A 29 -9.80 7.12 3.74
N THR A 30 -10.17 8.36 3.42
CA THR A 30 -11.20 8.67 2.42
C THR A 30 -10.82 8.12 1.05
N ILE A 31 -9.54 8.27 0.64
CA ILE A 31 -9.02 7.70 -0.61
C ILE A 31 -9.14 6.18 -0.57
N ALA A 32 -8.62 5.53 0.48
CA ALA A 32 -8.64 4.08 0.64
C ALA A 32 -10.07 3.50 0.58
N MET A 33 -11.02 4.14 1.28
CA MET A 33 -12.41 3.67 1.31
C MET A 33 -13.11 3.86 -0.03
N ASN A 34 -12.93 4.98 -0.71
CA ASN A 34 -13.58 5.24 -2.00
C ASN A 34 -12.99 4.40 -3.15
N MET A 35 -11.72 4.02 -3.09
CA MET A 35 -11.15 3.04 -4.03
C MET A 35 -11.44 1.59 -3.64
N LYS A 36 -12.24 1.37 -2.58
CA LYS A 36 -12.57 0.03 -2.05
C LYS A 36 -11.34 -0.78 -1.64
N LEU A 37 -10.27 -0.12 -1.23
CA LEU A 37 -9.00 -0.74 -0.88
C LEU A 37 -9.12 -1.93 0.08
N PRO A 38 -9.98 -1.89 1.13
CA PRO A 38 -10.14 -3.03 2.02
C PRO A 38 -10.64 -4.33 1.37
N TYR A 39 -11.17 -4.26 0.16
CA TYR A 39 -11.70 -5.41 -0.57
C TYR A 39 -10.79 -5.85 -1.73
N LEU A 40 -9.65 -5.16 -1.94
CA LEU A 40 -8.79 -5.39 -3.08
C LEU A 40 -7.56 -6.22 -2.71
N PHE A 41 -7.34 -7.27 -3.50
CA PHE A 41 -6.16 -8.13 -3.46
C PHE A 41 -5.64 -8.33 -4.87
N ALA A 42 -4.33 -8.36 -5.03
CA ALA A 42 -3.67 -8.58 -6.32
C ALA A 42 -2.52 -9.58 -6.20
N TYR A 43 -2.16 -10.16 -7.34
CA TYR A 43 -0.96 -10.97 -7.49
C TYR A 43 -0.21 -10.49 -8.72
N GLU A 44 0.94 -9.85 -8.52
CA GLU A 44 1.76 -9.27 -9.57
C GLU A 44 3.23 -9.64 -9.34
N ASP A 45 3.94 -10.05 -10.38
CA ASP A 45 5.38 -10.36 -10.37
C ASP A 45 5.81 -11.33 -9.24
N GLY A 46 4.97 -12.31 -8.92
CA GLY A 46 5.26 -13.29 -7.87
C GLY A 46 4.94 -12.81 -6.44
N ILE A 47 4.31 -11.65 -6.28
CA ILE A 47 4.01 -11.01 -5.01
C ILE A 47 2.48 -10.94 -4.83
N TYR A 48 1.98 -11.48 -3.73
CA TYR A 48 0.63 -11.23 -3.28
C TYR A 48 0.56 -9.87 -2.58
N MET A 49 -0.43 -9.07 -2.91
CA MET A 49 -0.59 -7.70 -2.41
C MET A 49 -2.00 -7.44 -1.90
N ALA A 50 -2.11 -6.60 -0.88
CA ALA A 50 -3.36 -6.06 -0.36
C ALA A 50 -3.12 -4.69 0.28
N GLY A 51 -4.19 -3.95 0.54
CA GLY A 51 -4.12 -2.70 1.28
C GLY A 51 -3.06 -1.75 0.73
N PRO A 52 -2.19 -1.18 1.58
CA PRO A 52 -1.22 -0.15 1.19
C PRO A 52 -0.20 -0.57 0.15
N MET A 53 -0.04 -1.86 -0.14
CA MET A 53 0.82 -2.32 -1.23
C MET A 53 0.25 -1.98 -2.61
N LEU A 54 -1.07 -1.77 -2.72
CA LEU A 54 -1.75 -1.38 -3.96
C LEU A 54 -1.63 0.14 -4.16
N GLN A 55 -0.44 0.61 -4.54
CA GLN A 55 -0.06 2.02 -4.55
C GLN A 55 0.50 2.53 -5.89
N SER A 56 0.35 1.78 -6.99
CA SER A 56 0.66 2.28 -8.33
C SER A 56 -0.42 3.22 -8.87
N ALA A 57 -0.11 3.94 -9.95
CA ALA A 57 -1.06 4.81 -10.63
C ALA A 57 -2.37 4.08 -11.00
N ASP A 58 -2.29 2.82 -11.46
CA ASP A 58 -3.47 2.04 -11.83
C ASP A 58 -4.45 1.84 -10.67
N TRP A 59 -3.92 1.66 -9.45
CA TRP A 59 -4.74 1.54 -8.25
C TRP A 59 -5.30 2.90 -7.82
N PHE A 60 -4.48 3.94 -7.75
CA PHE A 60 -4.96 5.27 -7.38
C PHE A 60 -5.97 5.85 -8.37
N ASN A 61 -5.88 5.48 -9.65
CA ASN A 61 -6.81 5.92 -10.68
C ASN A 61 -8.23 5.38 -10.49
N LEU A 62 -8.43 4.33 -9.67
CA LEU A 62 -9.77 3.90 -9.23
C LEU A 62 -10.48 4.98 -8.41
N TYR A 63 -9.75 5.78 -7.64
CA TYR A 63 -10.28 6.92 -6.89
C TYR A 63 -10.21 8.23 -7.70
N LEU A 64 -9.13 8.45 -8.42
CA LEU A 64 -8.83 9.72 -9.07
C LEU A 64 -9.70 9.97 -10.30
N ASN A 65 -9.92 8.97 -11.15
CA ASN A 65 -10.73 9.12 -12.36
C ASN A 65 -12.17 9.59 -12.08
N PRO A 66 -12.90 9.08 -11.08
CA PRO A 66 -14.22 9.58 -10.70
C PRO A 66 -14.26 11.04 -10.30
N ILE A 67 -13.17 11.56 -9.73
CA ILE A 67 -13.09 12.97 -9.29
C ILE A 67 -12.41 13.91 -10.30
N GLY A 68 -12.17 13.43 -11.53
CA GLY A 68 -11.62 14.26 -12.61
C GLY A 68 -10.11 14.43 -12.59
N PHE A 69 -9.38 13.50 -12.00
CA PHE A 69 -7.92 13.42 -12.02
C PHE A 69 -7.45 12.07 -12.56
N HIS A 70 -6.24 12.05 -13.05
CA HIS A 70 -5.54 10.85 -13.49
C HIS A 70 -4.10 10.92 -13.04
N MET A 71 -3.61 9.87 -12.39
CA MET A 71 -2.22 9.75 -12.01
C MET A 71 -1.42 9.11 -13.15
N VAL A 72 -0.29 9.72 -13.46
CA VAL A 72 0.69 9.22 -14.43
C VAL A 72 2.00 9.00 -13.72
N GLU A 73 2.59 7.82 -13.91
CA GLU A 73 3.93 7.49 -13.43
C GLU A 73 4.94 7.59 -14.56
N THR A 74 5.99 8.36 -14.33
CA THR A 74 7.09 8.55 -15.29
C THR A 74 8.40 8.18 -14.61
N THR A 75 9.15 7.25 -15.22
CA THR A 75 10.50 6.94 -14.77
C THR A 75 11.50 7.88 -15.44
N VAL A 76 12.27 8.57 -14.62
CA VAL A 76 13.31 9.52 -15.07
C VAL A 76 14.68 9.14 -14.50
N SER A 77 15.76 9.47 -15.21
CA SER A 77 17.11 9.34 -14.66
C SER A 77 17.36 10.38 -13.57
N ALA A 78 18.24 10.07 -12.60
CA ALA A 78 18.57 10.98 -11.51
C ALA A 78 18.95 12.37 -11.99
N GLU A 79 19.71 12.46 -13.09
CA GLU A 79 20.17 13.72 -13.68
C GLU A 79 19.02 14.64 -14.14
N ARG A 80 17.87 14.06 -14.51
CA ARG A 80 16.71 14.78 -15.05
C ARG A 80 15.63 15.06 -13.99
N VAL A 81 15.75 14.49 -12.78
CA VAL A 81 14.73 14.60 -11.72
C VAL A 81 14.41 16.07 -11.40
N VAL A 82 15.45 16.89 -11.21
CA VAL A 82 15.28 18.30 -10.82
C VAL A 82 14.53 19.08 -11.89
N ASP A 83 14.93 18.94 -13.16
CA ASP A 83 14.28 19.64 -14.26
C ASP A 83 12.86 19.14 -14.50
N TYR A 84 12.63 17.83 -14.34
CA TYR A 84 11.29 17.27 -14.41
C TYR A 84 10.35 17.84 -13.33
N LEU A 85 10.81 17.87 -12.06
CA LEU A 85 10.03 18.41 -10.93
C LEU A 85 9.71 19.90 -11.11
N LYS A 86 10.65 20.71 -11.61
CA LYS A 86 10.43 22.14 -11.86
C LYS A 86 9.28 22.43 -12.85
N CYS A 87 8.96 21.48 -13.71
CA CYS A 87 7.86 21.59 -14.68
C CYS A 87 6.50 21.14 -14.09
N GLN A 88 6.50 20.56 -12.88
CA GLN A 88 5.29 20.04 -12.27
C GLN A 88 4.70 20.99 -11.23
N LYS A 89 3.38 21.07 -11.15
CA LYS A 89 2.67 21.76 -10.06
C LYS A 89 2.88 21.04 -8.73
N THR A 90 2.83 19.73 -8.77
CA THR A 90 3.09 18.82 -7.64
C THR A 90 3.45 17.44 -8.19
N ALA A 91 4.21 16.68 -7.43
CA ALA A 91 4.61 15.32 -7.81
C ALA A 91 4.90 14.50 -6.56
N MET A 92 4.61 13.19 -6.59
CA MET A 92 4.97 12.26 -5.53
C MET A 92 6.12 11.37 -5.99
N LEU A 93 7.09 11.13 -5.10
CA LEU A 93 8.25 10.29 -5.37
C LEU A 93 8.73 9.62 -4.08
N GLY A 94 9.37 8.46 -4.21
CA GLY A 94 9.98 7.73 -3.10
C GLY A 94 11.43 8.17 -2.91
N LEU A 95 11.76 8.82 -1.78
CA LEU A 95 13.12 9.18 -1.40
C LEU A 95 13.66 8.24 -0.32
N LYS A 96 14.97 8.04 -0.32
CA LYS A 96 15.69 7.37 0.79
C LYS A 96 15.89 8.38 1.91
N LEU A 97 14.91 8.48 2.81
CA LEU A 97 15.01 9.28 4.02
C LEU A 97 15.42 8.36 5.16
N GLU A 98 16.71 8.37 5.53
CA GLU A 98 17.31 7.63 6.64
C GLU A 98 16.84 6.17 6.88
N GLN A 99 17.76 5.29 7.13
CA GLN A 99 17.77 3.89 7.61
C GLN A 99 16.68 2.87 7.17
N ASN A 100 15.47 3.22 6.71
CA ASN A 100 14.34 2.27 6.60
C ASN A 100 13.63 2.19 5.23
N GLY A 101 14.35 2.36 4.13
CA GLY A 101 13.75 2.16 2.80
C GLY A 101 13.25 3.45 2.15
N LYS A 102 12.44 3.32 1.09
CA LYS A 102 11.88 4.46 0.36
C LYS A 102 10.63 4.97 1.08
N HIS A 103 10.56 6.29 1.27
CA HIS A 103 9.42 6.98 1.83
C HIS A 103 8.79 7.91 0.79
N ALA A 104 7.48 7.88 0.64
CA ALA A 104 6.77 8.75 -0.29
C ALA A 104 6.74 10.19 0.24
N VAL A 105 7.20 11.14 -0.57
CA VAL A 105 7.15 12.59 -0.31
C VAL A 105 6.46 13.28 -1.47
N VAL A 106 5.91 14.49 -1.22
CA VAL A 106 5.21 15.27 -2.24
C VAL A 106 5.95 16.58 -2.51
N TYR A 107 6.45 16.75 -3.72
CA TYR A 107 6.99 18.02 -4.21
C TYR A 107 5.90 19.07 -4.31
N ILE A 108 6.14 20.24 -3.72
CA ILE A 108 5.19 21.37 -3.66
C ILE A 108 5.74 22.68 -4.22
N GLY A 109 6.91 22.65 -4.80
CA GLY A 109 7.52 23.84 -5.44
C GLY A 109 8.96 24.12 -5.04
N LYS A 110 9.43 25.32 -5.38
CA LYS A 110 10.79 25.79 -5.08
C LYS A 110 10.72 27.12 -4.33
N GLN A 111 11.50 27.26 -3.28
CA GLN A 111 11.64 28.49 -2.51
C GLN A 111 13.10 28.70 -2.11
N ASN A 112 13.63 29.93 -2.24
CA ASN A 112 14.99 30.29 -1.86
C ASN A 112 16.08 29.37 -2.43
N GLY A 113 15.88 28.89 -3.67
CA GLY A 113 16.83 27.98 -4.32
C GLY A 113 16.68 26.51 -3.94
N GLN A 114 15.84 26.16 -2.97
CA GLN A 114 15.60 24.78 -2.52
C GLN A 114 14.28 24.23 -3.06
N LEU A 115 14.25 22.95 -3.34
CA LEU A 115 13.05 22.16 -3.68
C LEU A 115 12.36 21.77 -2.37
N LEU A 116 11.05 22.03 -2.29
CA LEU A 116 10.25 21.79 -1.09
C LEU A 116 9.39 20.56 -1.27
N PHE A 117 9.35 19.73 -0.21
CA PHE A 117 8.57 18.50 -0.17
C PHE A 117 7.75 18.42 1.12
N LEU A 118 6.53 17.91 1.03
CA LEU A 118 5.78 17.45 2.20
C LEU A 118 6.22 16.04 2.57
N ASN A 119 6.47 15.84 3.86
CA ASN A 119 6.83 14.55 4.43
C ASN A 119 5.56 13.81 4.87
N ASN A 120 5.13 12.83 4.11
CA ASN A 120 3.91 12.05 4.39
C ASN A 120 4.11 11.14 5.61
N LYS A 121 3.98 11.69 6.81
CA LYS A 121 4.27 11.08 8.10
C LYS A 121 3.02 10.95 8.99
N TRP A 122 3.15 10.25 10.11
CA TRP A 122 2.17 10.32 11.20
C TRP A 122 2.18 11.70 11.85
N GLU A 123 1.03 12.14 12.35
CA GLU A 123 0.93 13.43 13.06
C GLU A 123 1.88 13.51 14.26
N GLN A 124 2.02 12.40 15.01
CA GLN A 124 2.87 12.30 16.21
C GLN A 124 4.37 12.11 15.91
N ASP A 125 4.74 11.85 14.65
CA ASP A 125 6.14 11.67 14.27
C ASP A 125 6.88 13.00 14.46
N PRO A 126 8.04 13.04 15.15
CA PRO A 126 8.81 14.26 15.37
C PRO A 126 9.53 14.75 14.11
N ALA A 127 9.60 13.99 13.03
CA ALA A 127 10.19 14.40 11.77
C ALA A 127 9.51 15.67 11.23
N PRO A 128 10.21 16.55 10.49
CA PRO A 128 9.64 17.78 9.95
C PRO A 128 8.51 17.48 8.94
N GLU A 129 7.48 18.32 8.91
CA GLU A 129 6.38 18.26 7.95
C GLU A 129 6.83 18.63 6.53
N GLN A 130 7.75 19.58 6.44
CA GLN A 130 8.38 19.99 5.20
C GLN A 130 9.86 19.68 5.23
N ILE A 131 10.35 19.12 4.12
CA ILE A 131 11.77 18.88 3.87
C ILE A 131 12.18 19.75 2.71
N ALA A 132 13.31 20.42 2.86
CA ALA A 132 13.89 21.26 1.81
C ALA A 132 15.23 20.66 1.36
N PHE A 133 15.43 20.52 0.06
CA PHE A 133 16.67 20.04 -0.53
C PHE A 133 17.22 21.06 -1.54
N THR A 134 18.51 21.32 -1.50
CA THR A 134 19.22 21.80 -2.67
C THR A 134 19.20 20.73 -3.77
N GLU A 135 19.44 21.11 -5.02
CA GLU A 135 19.50 20.16 -6.14
C GLU A 135 20.52 19.04 -5.89
N THR A 136 21.68 19.38 -5.33
CA THR A 136 22.74 18.41 -4.99
C THR A 136 22.34 17.46 -3.86
N GLU A 137 21.61 17.94 -2.85
CA GLU A 137 21.11 17.10 -1.75
C GLU A 137 20.03 16.14 -2.24
N LEU A 138 19.09 16.60 -3.07
CA LEU A 138 18.06 15.73 -3.65
C LEU A 138 18.68 14.58 -4.45
N LEU A 139 19.70 14.87 -5.28
CA LEU A 139 20.37 13.84 -6.08
C LEU A 139 21.05 12.75 -5.24
N LYS A 140 21.38 13.00 -3.98
CA LYS A 140 21.89 11.98 -3.05
C LYS A 140 20.80 11.06 -2.51
N GLN A 141 19.52 11.49 -2.55
CA GLN A 141 18.37 10.75 -2.05
C GLN A 141 17.70 9.89 -3.12
N VAL A 142 18.06 10.04 -4.40
CA VAL A 142 17.50 9.29 -5.52
C VAL A 142 18.47 8.23 -6.03
N GLU A 143 17.93 7.16 -6.60
CA GLU A 143 18.69 6.12 -7.30
C GLU A 143 19.00 6.56 -8.75
N HIS A 144 19.71 5.73 -9.52
CA HIS A 144 20.01 6.01 -10.94
C HIS A 144 18.76 6.36 -11.75
N THR A 145 17.64 5.75 -11.43
CA THR A 145 16.32 6.08 -11.97
C THR A 145 15.32 6.18 -10.83
N ILE A 146 14.31 7.03 -10.99
CA ILE A 146 13.22 7.18 -10.04
C ILE A 146 11.89 7.30 -10.77
N THR A 147 10.86 6.64 -10.23
CA THR A 147 9.48 6.82 -10.69
C THR A 147 8.87 8.00 -9.97
N ILE A 148 8.29 8.92 -10.72
CA ILE A 148 7.62 10.12 -10.24
C ILE A 148 6.16 10.05 -10.67
N ALA A 149 5.25 10.15 -9.71
CA ALA A 149 3.82 10.21 -9.94
C ALA A 149 3.35 11.67 -10.00
N THR A 150 2.59 12.02 -11.03
CA THR A 150 2.00 13.34 -11.25
C THR A 150 0.50 13.24 -11.46
N LEU A 151 -0.24 14.34 -11.31
CA LEU A 151 -1.68 14.39 -11.53
C LEU A 151 -2.02 15.22 -12.77
N GLU A 152 -2.83 14.65 -13.64
CA GLU A 152 -3.45 15.32 -14.76
C GLU A 152 -4.95 15.52 -14.51
N GLN A 153 -5.51 16.67 -14.89
CA GLN A 153 -6.95 16.89 -14.88
C GLN A 153 -7.56 16.23 -16.10
N VAL A 154 -8.60 15.42 -15.89
CA VAL A 154 -9.30 14.68 -16.93
C VAL A 154 -10.82 14.81 -16.76
N ILE A 155 -11.58 14.42 -17.77
CA ILE A 155 -13.04 14.31 -17.64
C ILE A 155 -13.35 13.16 -16.67
N PRO A 156 -14.17 13.39 -15.61
CA PRO A 156 -14.56 12.36 -14.66
C PRO A 156 -15.12 11.11 -15.34
N ARG A 157 -14.69 9.93 -14.87
CA ARG A 157 -15.15 8.64 -15.41
C ARG A 157 -15.58 7.73 -14.28
N LYS A 158 -16.77 7.15 -14.39
CA LYS A 158 -17.24 6.13 -13.44
C LYS A 158 -16.33 4.90 -13.54
N VAL A 159 -15.99 4.32 -12.40
CA VAL A 159 -15.19 3.09 -12.31
C VAL A 159 -16.11 1.95 -11.86
N ASP A 160 -16.04 0.83 -12.55
CA ASP A 160 -16.66 -0.42 -12.13
C ASP A 160 -15.62 -1.29 -11.41
N PHE A 161 -15.91 -1.63 -10.16
CA PHE A 161 -15.05 -2.45 -9.31
C PHE A 161 -15.32 -3.97 -9.44
N SER A 162 -16.34 -4.37 -10.19
CA SER A 162 -16.85 -5.75 -10.18
C SER A 162 -15.79 -6.77 -10.54
N ASP A 163 -14.99 -6.51 -11.57
CA ASP A 163 -13.94 -7.43 -12.00
C ASP A 163 -12.78 -7.49 -10.99
N ARG A 164 -12.36 -6.35 -10.43
CA ARG A 164 -11.32 -6.28 -9.39
C ARG A 164 -11.74 -7.01 -8.11
N LEU A 165 -13.00 -6.90 -7.71
CA LEU A 165 -13.53 -7.63 -6.55
C LEU A 165 -13.57 -9.15 -6.80
N ARG A 166 -13.97 -9.61 -8.00
CA ARG A 166 -13.91 -11.03 -8.38
C ARG A 166 -12.48 -11.56 -8.41
N GLU A 167 -11.56 -10.79 -8.97
CA GLU A 167 -10.13 -11.10 -8.99
C GLU A 167 -9.58 -11.25 -7.56
N SER A 168 -9.92 -10.32 -6.67
CA SER A 168 -9.51 -10.35 -5.25
C SER A 168 -9.90 -11.65 -4.56
N VAL A 169 -11.12 -12.18 -4.80
CA VAL A 169 -11.55 -13.47 -4.28
C VAL A 169 -10.65 -14.61 -4.78
N SER A 170 -10.30 -14.59 -6.06
CA SER A 170 -9.42 -15.59 -6.66
C SER A 170 -8.00 -15.51 -6.09
N VAL A 171 -7.49 -14.30 -5.91
CA VAL A 171 -6.15 -14.05 -5.33
C VAL A 171 -6.08 -14.52 -3.88
N ILE A 172 -7.09 -14.26 -3.04
CA ILE A 172 -7.11 -14.75 -1.66
C ILE A 172 -7.07 -16.29 -1.63
N ARG A 173 -7.88 -16.97 -2.46
CA ARG A 173 -7.89 -18.44 -2.53
C ARG A 173 -6.53 -19.00 -2.94
N GLN A 174 -5.90 -18.39 -3.94
CA GLN A 174 -4.57 -18.79 -4.37
C GLN A 174 -3.54 -18.54 -3.28
N ASN A 175 -3.55 -17.37 -2.63
CA ASN A 175 -2.64 -17.02 -1.54
C ASN A 175 -2.73 -18.03 -0.38
N ILE A 176 -3.93 -18.39 0.06
CA ILE A 176 -4.15 -19.41 1.10
C ILE A 176 -3.58 -20.76 0.67
N SER A 177 -3.80 -21.19 -0.57
CA SER A 177 -3.24 -22.45 -1.08
C SER A 177 -1.71 -22.45 -1.02
N GLU A 178 -1.05 -21.37 -1.41
CA GLU A 178 0.41 -21.26 -1.35
C GLU A 178 0.93 -21.17 0.10
N ILE A 179 0.24 -20.48 0.99
CA ILE A 179 0.55 -20.48 2.43
C ILE A 179 0.46 -21.90 2.99
N GLN A 180 -0.62 -22.64 2.73
CA GLN A 180 -0.79 -24.02 3.19
C GLN A 180 0.33 -24.94 2.68
N LYS A 181 0.71 -24.84 1.39
CA LYS A 181 1.83 -25.60 0.83
C LYS A 181 3.16 -25.27 1.52
N THR A 182 3.39 -23.98 1.84
CA THR A 182 4.58 -23.53 2.55
C THR A 182 4.59 -24.03 3.99
N CYS A 183 3.45 -23.97 4.69
CA CYS A 183 3.34 -24.43 6.08
C CYS A 183 3.55 -25.94 6.27
N ASN A 184 3.30 -26.74 5.23
CA ASN A 184 3.47 -28.19 5.26
C ASN A 184 4.91 -28.66 4.91
N LYS A 185 5.83 -27.72 4.69
CA LYS A 185 7.23 -28.02 4.36
C LYS A 185 8.15 -27.63 5.49
N GLU A 186 9.23 -28.38 5.66
CA GLU A 186 10.37 -27.96 6.48
C GLU A 186 11.13 -26.87 5.77
N GLU A 187 11.26 -25.71 6.39
CA GLU A 187 12.02 -24.57 5.89
C GLU A 187 12.80 -23.90 7.02
N THR A 188 13.89 -23.21 6.68
CA THR A 188 14.59 -22.38 7.66
C THR A 188 13.76 -21.14 7.96
N VAL A 189 13.85 -20.63 9.20
CA VAL A 189 13.21 -19.38 9.60
C VAL A 189 13.66 -18.23 8.70
N GLY A 190 14.92 -18.22 8.24
CA GLY A 190 15.42 -17.23 7.28
C GLY A 190 14.67 -17.27 5.94
N ALA A 191 14.41 -18.46 5.39
CA ALA A 191 13.64 -18.63 4.17
C ALA A 191 12.17 -18.19 4.36
N LEU A 192 11.55 -18.51 5.50
CA LEU A 192 10.20 -18.05 5.84
C LEU A 192 10.12 -16.52 5.97
N ARG A 193 11.12 -15.89 6.63
CA ARG A 193 11.20 -14.41 6.71
C ARG A 193 11.31 -13.76 5.34
N SER A 194 12.02 -14.36 4.38
CA SER A 194 12.11 -13.82 3.02
C SER A 194 10.76 -13.82 2.29
N LYS A 195 9.86 -14.72 2.66
CA LYS A 195 8.49 -14.81 2.10
C LYS A 195 7.49 -13.88 2.80
N LEU A 196 7.88 -13.18 3.88
CA LEU A 196 6.98 -12.33 4.65
C LEU A 196 6.26 -11.33 3.75
N ASN A 197 6.99 -10.55 2.98
CA ASN A 197 6.43 -9.48 2.15
C ASN A 197 5.79 -9.97 0.84
N THR A 198 6.09 -11.19 0.39
CA THR A 198 5.60 -11.71 -0.91
C THR A 198 4.41 -12.65 -0.77
N LEU A 199 4.29 -13.34 0.36
CA LEU A 199 3.29 -14.39 0.56
C LEU A 199 2.37 -14.14 1.77
N PHE A 200 2.93 -13.79 2.94
CA PHE A 200 2.17 -13.74 4.20
C PHE A 200 1.55 -12.37 4.50
N ARG A 201 2.20 -11.31 4.06
CA ARG A 201 1.82 -9.92 4.35
C ARG A 201 0.39 -9.56 3.97
N PRO A 202 -0.16 -9.94 2.82
CA PRO A 202 -1.49 -9.50 2.39
C PRO A 202 -2.60 -9.87 3.38
N LEU A 203 -2.55 -11.07 3.93
CA LEU A 203 -3.55 -11.53 4.90
C LEU A 203 -3.16 -11.23 6.34
N LEU A 204 -1.90 -11.49 6.72
CA LEU A 204 -1.46 -11.43 8.11
C LEU A 204 -0.99 -10.05 8.59
N LEU A 205 -0.85 -9.06 7.69
CA LEU A 205 -0.50 -7.68 8.08
C LEU A 205 -1.47 -6.68 7.48
N ASP A 206 -1.46 -6.53 6.14
CA ASP A 206 -2.24 -5.49 5.47
C ASP A 206 -3.74 -5.78 5.57
N GLY A 207 -4.16 -7.05 5.43
CA GLY A 207 -5.56 -7.47 5.61
C GLY A 207 -6.12 -7.13 7.00
N ILE A 208 -5.32 -7.31 8.06
CA ILE A 208 -5.70 -6.92 9.43
C ILE A 208 -5.94 -5.40 9.51
N THR A 209 -5.04 -4.60 8.93
CA THR A 209 -5.20 -3.14 8.87
C THR A 209 -6.48 -2.76 8.12
N MET A 210 -6.75 -3.42 6.99
CA MET A 210 -7.95 -3.17 6.18
C MET A 210 -9.24 -3.55 6.89
N LEU A 211 -9.26 -4.67 7.61
CA LEU A 211 -10.40 -5.06 8.46
C LEU A 211 -10.65 -4.04 9.58
N GLY A 212 -9.58 -3.48 10.15
CA GLY A 212 -9.68 -2.38 11.12
C GLY A 212 -10.32 -1.13 10.52
N LEU A 213 -10.00 -0.76 9.28
CA LEU A 213 -10.64 0.36 8.57
C LEU A 213 -12.14 0.12 8.33
N LEU A 214 -12.55 -1.13 8.07
CA LEU A 214 -13.95 -1.52 7.91
C LEU A 214 -14.71 -1.62 9.23
N GLY A 215 -14.03 -1.70 10.39
CA GLY A 215 -14.64 -1.98 11.69
C GLY A 215 -15.04 -3.46 11.86
N GLU A 216 -14.51 -4.37 11.07
CA GLU A 216 -14.78 -5.82 11.13
C GLU A 216 -13.96 -6.48 12.27
N THR A 217 -14.30 -6.13 13.50
CA THR A 217 -13.52 -6.41 14.72
C THR A 217 -13.34 -7.92 14.96
N GLU A 218 -14.38 -8.72 14.77
CA GLU A 218 -14.31 -10.18 15.04
C GLU A 218 -13.32 -10.86 14.07
N LEU A 219 -13.45 -10.59 12.78
CA LEU A 219 -12.57 -11.16 11.76
C LEU A 219 -11.14 -10.64 11.92
N MET A 220 -10.97 -9.36 12.25
CA MET A 220 -9.66 -8.76 12.55
C MET A 220 -8.98 -9.49 13.73
N GLN A 221 -9.73 -9.81 14.82
CA GLN A 221 -9.19 -10.54 15.97
C GLN A 221 -8.75 -11.95 15.61
N GLN A 222 -9.49 -12.67 14.75
CA GLN A 222 -9.11 -13.99 14.26
C GLN A 222 -7.75 -13.93 13.53
N PHE A 223 -7.59 -13.01 12.57
CA PHE A 223 -6.31 -12.84 11.88
C PHE A 223 -5.19 -12.39 12.80
N THR A 224 -5.47 -11.52 13.77
CA THR A 224 -4.47 -11.05 14.74
C THR A 224 -3.94 -12.18 15.63
N ALA A 225 -4.80 -13.13 16.02
CA ALA A 225 -4.37 -14.31 16.78
C ALA A 225 -3.41 -15.17 15.96
N ILE A 226 -3.76 -15.46 14.69
CA ILE A 226 -2.91 -16.22 13.76
C ILE A 226 -1.60 -15.49 13.48
N GLN A 227 -1.64 -14.17 13.26
CA GLN A 227 -0.45 -13.33 13.06
C GLN A 227 0.50 -13.41 14.25
N ARG A 228 -0.01 -13.34 15.47
CA ARG A 228 0.82 -13.42 16.70
C ARG A 228 1.61 -14.73 16.73
N ASP A 229 0.94 -15.85 16.47
CA ASP A 229 1.54 -17.18 16.52
C ASP A 229 2.54 -17.37 15.36
N PHE A 230 2.21 -16.88 14.18
CA PHE A 230 3.12 -16.81 13.03
C PHE A 230 4.38 -15.98 13.33
N LEU A 231 4.24 -14.78 13.87
CA LEU A 231 5.38 -13.91 14.19
C LEU A 231 6.23 -14.51 15.31
N ALA A 232 5.64 -15.19 16.31
CA ALA A 232 6.37 -15.91 17.35
C ALA A 232 7.25 -17.04 16.74
N ALA A 233 6.74 -17.80 15.77
CA ALA A 233 7.51 -18.81 15.07
C ALA A 233 8.74 -18.21 14.35
N LEU A 234 8.59 -17.01 13.78
CA LEU A 234 9.67 -16.32 13.08
C LEU A 234 10.70 -15.64 14.00
N GLN A 235 10.53 -15.61 15.33
CA GLN A 235 11.51 -15.06 16.26
C GLN A 235 12.69 -15.98 16.53
N GLN A 236 12.63 -17.26 16.12
CA GLN A 236 13.70 -18.22 16.27
C GLN A 236 14.94 -17.85 15.43
N ASP A 237 16.08 -18.51 15.67
CA ASP A 237 17.28 -18.32 14.86
C ASP A 237 17.03 -18.56 13.38
N VAL A 238 17.65 -17.77 12.50
CA VAL A 238 17.42 -17.81 11.05
C VAL A 238 17.75 -19.16 10.41
N ASN A 239 18.66 -19.93 11.02
CA ASN A 239 19.08 -21.26 10.55
C ASN A 239 18.20 -22.39 11.12
N THR A 240 17.33 -22.10 12.09
CA THR A 240 16.43 -23.11 12.65
C THR A 240 15.48 -23.59 11.56
N VAL A 241 15.39 -24.91 11.40
CA VAL A 241 14.43 -25.56 10.48
C VAL A 241 13.15 -25.85 11.23
N ILE A 242 12.03 -25.42 10.71
CA ILE A 242 10.69 -25.63 11.28
C ILE A 242 9.68 -26.04 10.21
N THR A 243 8.63 -26.74 10.63
CA THR A 243 7.39 -26.89 9.89
C THR A 243 6.42 -25.83 10.40
N LEU A 244 6.20 -24.79 9.62
CA LEU A 244 5.44 -23.62 10.08
C LEU A 244 4.02 -23.99 10.53
N GLY A 245 3.40 -25.02 9.94
CA GLY A 245 2.08 -25.53 10.30
C GLY A 245 1.98 -26.13 11.72
N ASP A 246 3.11 -26.38 12.39
CA ASP A 246 3.13 -26.82 13.79
C ASP A 246 2.97 -25.64 14.76
N HIS A 247 3.08 -24.40 14.27
CA HIS A 247 3.09 -23.18 15.07
C HIS A 247 1.77 -22.41 15.03
N PHE A 248 0.99 -22.53 13.97
CA PHE A 248 -0.36 -21.97 13.88
C PHE A 248 -1.28 -22.82 12.98
N SER A 249 -2.58 -22.67 13.19
CA SER A 249 -3.59 -23.46 12.47
C SER A 249 -3.85 -22.91 11.05
N THR A 250 -3.36 -23.60 10.03
CA THR A 250 -3.70 -23.28 8.63
C THR A 250 -5.21 -23.46 8.32
N LYS A 251 -5.91 -24.29 9.11
CA LYS A 251 -7.37 -24.44 9.01
C LYS A 251 -8.10 -23.18 9.51
N GLU A 252 -7.64 -22.62 10.63
CA GLU A 252 -8.20 -21.36 11.14
C GLU A 252 -7.91 -20.19 10.20
N LEU A 253 -6.70 -20.15 9.62
CA LEU A 253 -6.36 -19.16 8.60
C LEU A 253 -7.28 -19.27 7.36
N ALA A 254 -7.53 -20.49 6.88
CA ALA A 254 -8.44 -20.70 5.76
C ALA A 254 -9.87 -20.27 6.10
N ALA A 255 -10.37 -20.58 7.30
CA ALA A 255 -11.70 -20.16 7.75
C ALA A 255 -11.82 -18.63 7.86
N ALA A 256 -10.78 -17.95 8.41
CA ALA A 256 -10.74 -16.51 8.46
C ALA A 256 -10.69 -15.88 7.04
N ALA A 257 -9.93 -16.47 6.11
CA ALA A 257 -9.88 -16.02 4.73
C ALA A 257 -11.22 -16.21 4.00
N ASP A 258 -11.95 -17.30 4.28
CA ASP A 258 -13.33 -17.48 3.77
C ASP A 258 -14.25 -16.38 4.32
N GLY A 259 -14.12 -15.99 5.59
CA GLY A 259 -14.81 -14.84 6.15
C GLY A 259 -14.51 -13.54 5.39
N TYR A 260 -13.24 -13.31 5.05
CA TYR A 260 -12.84 -12.15 4.25
C TYR A 260 -13.45 -12.19 2.83
N ILE A 261 -13.45 -13.37 2.19
CA ILE A 261 -14.10 -13.58 0.88
C ILE A 261 -15.59 -13.22 0.95
N GLN A 262 -16.27 -13.60 2.03
CA GLN A 262 -17.70 -13.26 2.21
C GLN A 262 -17.93 -11.75 2.33
N LEU A 263 -17.00 -10.99 2.94
CA LEU A 263 -17.04 -9.51 2.95
C LEU A 263 -16.96 -8.96 1.51
N ILE A 264 -16.01 -9.43 0.71
CA ILE A 264 -15.85 -8.99 -0.70
C ILE A 264 -17.10 -9.36 -1.52
N MET A 265 -17.66 -10.55 -1.33
CA MET A 265 -18.86 -10.99 -2.05
C MET A 265 -20.11 -10.17 -1.68
N ARG A 266 -20.23 -9.74 -0.42
CA ARG A 266 -21.31 -8.82 0.01
C ARG A 266 -21.14 -7.46 -0.67
N GLU A 267 -19.92 -6.91 -0.73
CA GLU A 267 -19.63 -5.66 -1.41
C GLU A 267 -19.93 -5.74 -2.91
N LEU A 268 -19.57 -6.84 -3.57
CA LEU A 268 -19.88 -7.12 -4.98
C LEU A 268 -21.39 -7.17 -5.23
N SER A 269 -22.16 -7.80 -4.33
CA SER A 269 -23.63 -7.91 -4.45
C SER A 269 -24.32 -6.55 -4.24
N GLY A 270 -23.83 -5.74 -3.32
CA GLY A 270 -24.33 -4.37 -3.08
C GLY A 270 -24.09 -3.45 -4.27
N ALA A 271 -22.98 -3.60 -4.97
CA ALA A 271 -22.66 -2.84 -6.18
C ALA A 271 -23.61 -3.15 -7.35
N THR A 272 -24.15 -4.39 -7.43
CA THR A 272 -25.08 -4.79 -8.50
C THR A 272 -26.52 -4.28 -8.31
N LEU A 273 -26.92 -3.84 -7.11
CA LEU A 273 -28.26 -3.34 -6.81
C LEU A 273 -28.39 -1.81 -6.90
N GLY A 274 -27.29 -1.10 -7.06
CA GLY A 274 -27.21 0.38 -7.08
C GLY A 274 -26.80 1.01 -8.42
N GLY A 275 -26.81 0.24 -9.51
CA GLY A 275 -26.41 0.66 -10.87
C GLY A 275 -27.54 1.20 -11.73
#